data_d949f6e1b0bdde09c522ac9015d34ac4
#
_entry.id   d949f6e1b0bdde09c522ac9015d34ac4
#
_cell.length_a   1.000
_cell.length_b   1.000
_cell.length_c   1.000
_cell.angle_alpha   90.00
_cell.angle_beta   90.00
_cell.angle_gamma   90.00
#
_symmetry.space_group_name_H-M   'P 1'
#
loop_
_entity.id
_entity.type
_entity.pdbx_description
1 polymer ?
#
loop_
_entity_poly.entity_id
_entity_poly.type
_entity_poly.pdbx_seq_one_letter_code
_entity_poly.pdbx_strand_id
1 'polypeptide(L)'
;MAQNEHPASDECPTTNEMPMLGLGTWKNSDPEACANSVATALETGYRHIDTAQAYGNEDAVGNGIEQAAVDREDVFLATKIWIDNLAYDDVLKTAEASLDRLGVDRVDLLYVHWPSRTYEAEDTLAAFNELYDQGKIDRIGVSNFEPEQLAEAIELSDAPIFANQVEIHPLLQQEELREVCADHDVELVAYSPLARGEVFDVPEIESIADDHGVSPAQISLAWLRHHGITAIPKATSGEHIRDNWASLSVSLSDAEIDTIDSIETTDRRVDPDFGPWNN
;
A
#
# COMPACT_ATOMS: atom_id res chain seq x y z
N MET A 1 -19.31 -28.12 -7.88
CA MET A 1 -18.16 -27.30 -7.54
C MET A 1 -18.25 -26.09 -8.46
N ALA A 2 -18.73 -24.96 -7.95
CA ALA A 2 -18.65 -23.71 -8.72
C ALA A 2 -17.17 -23.35 -8.77
N GLN A 3 -16.61 -23.22 -9.97
CA GLN A 3 -15.32 -22.58 -10.17
C GLN A 3 -15.56 -21.11 -9.81
N ASN A 4 -14.99 -20.63 -8.71
CA ASN A 4 -14.91 -19.21 -8.46
C ASN A 4 -14.03 -18.63 -9.57
N GLU A 5 -14.68 -18.08 -10.60
CA GLU A 5 -13.99 -17.28 -11.61
C GLU A 5 -13.50 -16.02 -10.90
N HIS A 6 -12.18 -15.89 -10.75
CA HIS A 6 -11.60 -14.66 -10.23
C HIS A 6 -11.80 -13.55 -11.27
N PRO A 7 -12.07 -12.30 -10.85
CA PRO A 7 -12.17 -11.19 -11.79
C PRO A 7 -10.85 -11.05 -12.60
N ALA A 8 -10.96 -10.58 -13.82
CA ALA A 8 -9.81 -10.31 -14.67
C ALA A 8 -9.03 -9.09 -14.14
N SER A 9 -7.76 -8.93 -14.54
CA SER A 9 -6.91 -7.82 -14.07
C SER A 9 -7.44 -6.42 -14.41
N ASP A 10 -8.17 -6.31 -15.53
CA ASP A 10 -8.82 -5.09 -15.97
C ASP A 10 -10.11 -4.75 -15.19
N GLU A 11 -10.55 -5.64 -14.31
CA GLU A 11 -11.67 -5.41 -13.38
C GLU A 11 -11.23 -4.79 -12.05
N CYS A 12 -9.92 -4.73 -11.77
CA CYS A 12 -9.42 -4.00 -10.60
C CYS A 12 -9.56 -2.49 -10.85
N PRO A 13 -10.38 -1.76 -10.05
CA PRO A 13 -10.50 -0.32 -10.21
C PRO A 13 -9.18 0.38 -9.93
N THR A 14 -8.99 1.54 -10.55
CA THR A 14 -7.80 2.38 -10.34
C THR A 14 -8.19 3.75 -9.80
N THR A 15 -7.27 4.35 -9.05
CA THR A 15 -7.32 5.77 -8.69
C THR A 15 -6.05 6.43 -9.21
N ASN A 16 -6.19 7.43 -10.08
CA ASN A 16 -5.06 8.08 -10.77
C ASN A 16 -4.02 7.10 -11.33
N GLU A 17 -4.49 6.05 -12.03
CA GLU A 17 -3.72 4.95 -12.62
C GLU A 17 -3.13 3.93 -11.62
N MET A 18 -3.25 4.14 -10.30
CA MET A 18 -2.84 3.18 -9.29
C MET A 18 -3.95 2.16 -9.04
N PRO A 19 -3.72 0.84 -9.22
CA PRO A 19 -4.71 -0.19 -8.89
C PRO A 19 -5.04 -0.18 -7.39
N MET A 20 -6.34 -0.16 -7.07
CA MET A 20 -6.85 -0.03 -5.68
C MET A 20 -6.63 -1.28 -4.81
N LEU A 21 -6.16 -2.38 -5.40
CA LEU A 21 -5.74 -3.57 -4.65
C LEU A 21 -4.34 -3.98 -5.08
N GLY A 22 -3.40 -3.91 -4.15
CA GLY A 22 -2.01 -4.33 -4.35
C GLY A 22 -1.60 -5.48 -3.43
N LEU A 23 -0.44 -6.07 -3.70
CA LEU A 23 0.21 -7.03 -2.81
C LEU A 23 1.29 -6.33 -1.99
N GLY A 24 1.14 -6.30 -0.65
CA GLY A 24 2.19 -5.89 0.28
C GLY A 24 3.16 -7.04 0.55
N THR A 25 4.47 -6.72 0.65
CA THR A 25 5.53 -7.74 0.83
C THR A 25 6.20 -7.71 2.20
N TRP A 26 5.71 -6.91 3.14
CA TRP A 26 6.26 -6.83 4.51
C TRP A 26 6.28 -8.21 5.21
N LYS A 27 7.40 -8.53 5.90
CA LYS A 27 7.63 -9.84 6.54
C LYS A 27 7.60 -11.05 5.60
N ASN A 28 7.69 -10.85 4.29
CA ASN A 28 7.93 -11.92 3.35
C ASN A 28 9.44 -12.10 3.16
N SER A 29 10.10 -12.68 4.18
CA SER A 29 11.56 -12.68 4.31
C SER A 29 12.24 -13.89 3.66
N ASP A 30 11.50 -14.94 3.31
CA ASP A 30 12.04 -16.04 2.51
C ASP A 30 12.03 -15.64 1.03
N PRO A 31 13.21 -15.61 0.35
CA PRO A 31 13.29 -15.09 -1.00
C PRO A 31 12.47 -15.88 -2.03
N GLU A 32 12.43 -17.21 -1.92
CA GLU A 32 11.68 -18.06 -2.82
C GLU A 32 10.16 -17.89 -2.60
N ALA A 33 9.72 -17.88 -1.34
CA ALA A 33 8.32 -17.64 -1.00
C ALA A 33 7.87 -16.23 -1.40
N CYS A 34 8.75 -15.22 -1.30
CA CYS A 34 8.47 -13.85 -1.72
C CYS A 34 8.29 -13.78 -3.24
N ALA A 35 9.24 -14.28 -4.01
CA ALA A 35 9.14 -14.29 -5.48
C ALA A 35 7.90 -15.06 -5.95
N ASN A 36 7.64 -16.23 -5.38
CA ASN A 36 6.45 -17.03 -5.72
C ASN A 36 5.13 -16.32 -5.38
N SER A 37 5.07 -15.56 -4.27
CA SER A 37 3.86 -14.82 -3.91
C SER A 37 3.60 -13.65 -4.86
N VAL A 38 4.64 -12.93 -5.28
CA VAL A 38 4.56 -11.86 -6.26
C VAL A 38 4.11 -12.41 -7.62
N ALA A 39 4.76 -13.48 -8.12
CA ALA A 39 4.36 -14.11 -9.38
C ALA A 39 2.91 -14.59 -9.33
N THR A 40 2.50 -15.26 -8.22
CA THR A 40 1.11 -15.73 -8.04
C THR A 40 0.11 -14.57 -8.02
N ALA A 41 0.45 -13.45 -7.39
CA ALA A 41 -0.42 -12.28 -7.37
C ALA A 41 -0.61 -11.72 -8.80
N LEU A 42 0.48 -11.52 -9.53
CA LEU A 42 0.43 -11.02 -10.91
C LEU A 42 -0.35 -11.98 -11.84
N GLU A 43 -0.16 -13.30 -11.70
CA GLU A 43 -0.91 -14.32 -12.43
C GLU A 43 -2.40 -14.35 -12.04
N THR A 44 -2.74 -13.98 -10.79
CA THR A 44 -4.14 -13.88 -10.32
C THR A 44 -4.85 -12.67 -10.91
N GLY A 45 -4.11 -11.60 -11.26
CA GLY A 45 -4.66 -10.36 -11.82
C GLY A 45 -4.16 -9.08 -11.17
N TYR A 46 -3.43 -9.17 -10.05
CA TYR A 46 -2.83 -7.98 -9.43
C TYR A 46 -1.94 -7.24 -10.42
N ARG A 47 -1.94 -5.91 -10.29
CA ARG A 47 -1.04 -5.03 -11.06
C ARG A 47 -0.39 -3.96 -10.17
N HIS A 48 -0.47 -4.10 -8.83
CA HIS A 48 0.18 -3.23 -7.86
C HIS A 48 0.97 -4.09 -6.87
N ILE A 49 2.28 -3.85 -6.78
CA ILE A 49 3.21 -4.52 -5.86
C ILE A 49 3.88 -3.44 -4.99
N ASP A 50 3.78 -3.61 -3.67
CA ASP A 50 4.36 -2.70 -2.68
C ASP A 50 5.45 -3.39 -1.87
N THR A 51 6.65 -2.81 -1.85
CA THR A 51 7.79 -3.25 -1.06
C THR A 51 8.47 -2.07 -0.35
N ALA A 52 9.63 -2.27 0.26
CA ALA A 52 10.45 -1.24 0.87
C ALA A 52 11.89 -1.72 1.10
N GLN A 53 12.85 -0.79 1.15
CA GLN A 53 14.25 -1.07 1.55
C GLN A 53 14.34 -1.83 2.88
N ALA A 54 13.54 -1.42 3.86
CA ALA A 54 13.54 -2.00 5.20
C ALA A 54 13.10 -3.48 5.25
N TYR A 55 12.43 -3.98 4.20
CA TYR A 55 11.96 -5.36 4.18
C TYR A 55 13.07 -6.35 3.79
N GLY A 56 14.13 -5.87 3.13
CA GLY A 56 15.28 -6.68 2.70
C GLY A 56 14.91 -7.76 1.68
N ASN A 57 13.89 -7.52 0.87
CA ASN A 57 13.35 -8.50 -0.07
C ASN A 57 13.11 -7.93 -1.49
N GLU A 58 13.66 -6.74 -1.79
CA GLU A 58 13.47 -6.11 -3.12
C GLU A 58 14.01 -7.00 -4.25
N ASP A 59 15.13 -7.70 -4.06
CA ASP A 59 15.65 -8.68 -5.04
C ASP A 59 14.64 -9.80 -5.33
N ALA A 60 13.97 -10.30 -4.29
CA ALA A 60 12.97 -11.35 -4.43
C ALA A 60 11.68 -10.83 -5.10
N VAL A 61 11.32 -9.57 -4.83
CA VAL A 61 10.19 -8.90 -5.52
C VAL A 61 10.49 -8.76 -7.01
N GLY A 62 11.67 -8.25 -7.37
CA GLY A 62 12.12 -8.16 -8.77
C GLY A 62 12.10 -9.52 -9.48
N ASN A 63 12.64 -10.55 -8.85
CA ASN A 63 12.59 -11.93 -9.37
C ASN A 63 11.16 -12.43 -9.56
N GLY A 64 10.22 -12.10 -8.67
CA GLY A 64 8.81 -12.50 -8.78
C GLY A 64 8.11 -11.79 -9.94
N ILE A 65 8.42 -10.54 -10.21
CA ILE A 65 7.92 -9.80 -11.37
C ILE A 65 8.48 -10.41 -12.67
N GLU A 66 9.78 -10.72 -12.73
CA GLU A 66 10.40 -11.36 -13.89
C GLU A 66 9.83 -12.75 -14.19
N GLN A 67 9.48 -13.52 -13.15
CA GLN A 67 8.88 -14.87 -13.29
C GLN A 67 7.45 -14.83 -13.80
N ALA A 68 6.71 -13.76 -13.53
CA ALA A 68 5.34 -13.63 -13.95
C ALA A 68 5.24 -13.41 -15.48
N ALA A 69 4.21 -13.97 -16.13
CA ALA A 69 3.93 -13.73 -17.55
C ALA A 69 3.19 -12.39 -17.74
N VAL A 70 3.72 -11.31 -17.16
CA VAL A 70 3.15 -9.96 -17.20
C VAL A 70 4.28 -8.98 -17.54
N ASP A 71 4.02 -8.08 -18.47
CA ASP A 71 5.00 -7.07 -18.83
C ASP A 71 5.23 -6.10 -17.67
N ARG A 72 6.51 -5.68 -17.41
CA ARG A 72 6.85 -4.75 -16.33
C ARG A 72 6.05 -3.44 -16.42
N GLU A 73 5.75 -2.99 -17.61
CA GLU A 73 5.00 -1.75 -17.88
C GLU A 73 3.53 -1.83 -17.42
N ASP A 74 2.99 -3.03 -17.27
CA ASP A 74 1.65 -3.27 -16.74
C ASP A 74 1.61 -3.37 -15.21
N VAL A 75 2.76 -3.29 -14.52
CA VAL A 75 2.87 -3.42 -13.06
C VAL A 75 3.16 -2.07 -12.43
N PHE A 76 2.26 -1.59 -11.58
CA PHE A 76 2.50 -0.47 -10.68
C PHE A 76 3.38 -0.94 -9.52
N LEU A 77 4.64 -0.54 -9.50
CA LEU A 77 5.64 -0.96 -8.53
C LEU A 77 5.98 0.18 -7.58
N ALA A 78 5.80 -0.04 -6.28
CA ALA A 78 6.14 0.91 -5.24
C ALA A 78 7.23 0.38 -4.31
N THR A 79 8.18 1.24 -3.93
CA THR A 79 9.14 0.98 -2.85
C THR A 79 9.33 2.22 -1.97
N LYS A 80 10.13 2.11 -0.89
CA LYS A 80 10.24 3.15 0.14
C LYS A 80 11.69 3.32 0.59
N ILE A 81 12.13 4.56 0.76
CA ILE A 81 13.42 4.90 1.38
C ILE A 81 13.32 4.79 2.89
N TRP A 82 14.23 4.05 3.49
CA TRP A 82 14.24 3.84 4.95
C TRP A 82 14.74 5.06 5.71
N ILE A 83 14.27 5.22 6.96
CA ILE A 83 14.50 6.38 7.83
C ILE A 83 15.97 6.77 8.07
N ASP A 84 16.90 5.85 7.91
CA ASP A 84 18.34 6.12 8.06
C ASP A 84 18.98 6.64 6.76
N ASN A 85 18.24 6.68 5.64
CA ASN A 85 18.69 7.01 4.30
C ASN A 85 17.97 8.22 3.70
N LEU A 86 17.38 9.10 4.52
CA LEU A 86 16.55 10.23 4.04
C LEU A 86 17.31 11.55 3.87
N ALA A 87 18.62 11.59 4.20
CA ALA A 87 19.46 12.72 3.82
C ALA A 87 19.64 12.75 2.28
N TYR A 88 19.73 13.94 1.69
CA TYR A 88 19.73 14.15 0.23
C TYR A 88 20.61 13.17 -0.57
N ASP A 89 21.91 13.11 -0.26
CA ASP A 89 22.84 12.21 -0.99
C ASP A 89 22.54 10.73 -0.76
N ASP A 90 22.04 10.36 0.44
CA ASP A 90 21.67 8.99 0.78
C ASP A 90 20.39 8.55 0.06
N VAL A 91 19.40 9.45 -0.10
CA VAL A 91 18.19 9.20 -0.92
C VAL A 91 18.60 8.83 -2.33
N LEU A 92 19.36 9.69 -3.02
CA LEU A 92 19.80 9.46 -4.41
C LEU A 92 20.55 8.13 -4.54
N LYS A 93 21.52 7.88 -3.67
CA LYS A 93 22.34 6.68 -3.70
C LYS A 93 21.53 5.41 -3.41
N THR A 94 20.66 5.45 -2.41
CA THR A 94 19.94 4.24 -1.98
C THR A 94 18.73 3.95 -2.83
N ALA A 95 18.14 4.97 -3.50
CA ALA A 95 17.12 4.77 -4.52
C ALA A 95 17.68 4.00 -5.72
N GLU A 96 18.86 4.40 -6.26
CA GLU A 96 19.53 3.64 -7.31
C GLU A 96 19.78 2.18 -6.89
N ALA A 97 20.27 1.97 -5.67
CA ALA A 97 20.45 0.62 -5.16
C ALA A 97 19.15 -0.19 -5.03
N SER A 98 18.00 0.46 -4.78
CA SER A 98 16.69 -0.19 -4.79
C SER A 98 16.29 -0.59 -6.22
N LEU A 99 16.47 0.31 -7.20
CA LEU A 99 16.21 0.00 -8.61
C LEU A 99 17.06 -1.20 -9.08
N ASP A 100 18.36 -1.22 -8.71
CA ASP A 100 19.26 -2.34 -9.02
C ASP A 100 18.75 -3.66 -8.42
N ARG A 101 18.31 -3.68 -7.14
CA ARG A 101 17.76 -4.88 -6.49
C ARG A 101 16.45 -5.33 -7.11
N LEU A 102 15.57 -4.40 -7.45
CA LEU A 102 14.30 -4.68 -8.13
C LEU A 102 14.50 -5.10 -9.60
N GLY A 103 15.69 -4.86 -10.18
CA GLY A 103 15.99 -5.17 -11.57
C GLY A 103 15.24 -4.28 -12.57
N VAL A 104 14.99 -3.02 -12.21
CA VAL A 104 14.21 -2.07 -13.02
C VAL A 104 14.94 -0.74 -13.18
N ASP A 105 14.65 0.00 -14.26
CA ASP A 105 15.21 1.33 -14.50
C ASP A 105 14.47 2.42 -13.73
N ARG A 106 13.18 2.18 -13.38
CA ARG A 106 12.31 3.10 -12.65
C ARG A 106 11.24 2.37 -11.85
N VAL A 107 10.70 3.04 -10.83
CA VAL A 107 9.49 2.63 -10.11
C VAL A 107 8.36 3.63 -10.32
N ASP A 108 7.13 3.16 -10.22
CA ASP A 108 5.93 3.99 -10.40
C ASP A 108 5.71 4.92 -9.21
N LEU A 109 6.15 4.52 -8.01
CA LEU A 109 5.98 5.30 -6.79
C LEU A 109 7.12 5.04 -5.81
N LEU A 110 7.77 6.11 -5.34
CA LEU A 110 8.77 6.05 -4.28
C LEU A 110 8.27 6.81 -3.06
N TYR A 111 8.32 6.16 -1.90
CA TYR A 111 7.87 6.74 -0.64
C TYR A 111 9.01 7.17 0.28
N VAL A 112 8.82 8.27 0.99
CA VAL A 112 9.45 8.46 2.31
C VAL A 112 8.77 7.48 3.28
N HIS A 113 9.51 6.52 3.86
CA HIS A 113 8.88 5.44 4.65
C HIS A 113 8.28 5.92 5.97
N TRP A 114 8.95 6.86 6.66
CA TRP A 114 8.51 7.52 7.88
C TRP A 114 9.20 8.89 7.99
N PRO A 115 8.52 9.94 8.47
CA PRO A 115 9.15 11.24 8.74
C PRO A 115 9.94 11.21 10.05
N SER A 116 11.06 10.50 10.05
CA SER A 116 11.85 10.27 11.28
C SER A 116 13.35 10.14 11.01
N ARG A 117 14.16 10.23 12.04
CA ARG A 117 15.63 10.14 12.07
C ARG A 117 16.31 11.14 11.16
N THR A 118 16.73 10.70 9.95
CA THR A 118 17.46 11.55 8.99
C THR A 118 16.53 12.32 8.06
N TYR A 119 15.21 12.27 8.32
CA TYR A 119 14.25 13.05 7.57
C TYR A 119 14.37 14.55 7.94
N GLU A 120 14.74 15.33 6.93
CA GLU A 120 14.68 16.79 6.95
C GLU A 120 13.87 17.20 5.72
N ALA A 121 12.69 17.80 5.93
CA ALA A 121 11.68 17.94 4.87
C ALA A 121 12.23 18.58 3.57
N GLU A 122 12.92 19.72 3.68
CA GLU A 122 13.48 20.42 2.51
C GLU A 122 14.51 19.55 1.76
N ASP A 123 15.48 18.97 2.48
CA ASP A 123 16.57 18.18 1.88
C ASP A 123 16.07 16.86 1.30
N THR A 124 15.20 16.16 2.04
CA THR A 124 14.63 14.88 1.59
C THR A 124 13.79 15.06 0.34
N LEU A 125 12.86 16.02 0.35
CA LEU A 125 11.96 16.25 -0.79
C LEU A 125 12.71 16.79 -2.01
N ALA A 126 13.76 17.60 -1.83
CA ALA A 126 14.62 18.02 -2.93
C ALA A 126 15.26 16.81 -3.65
N ALA A 127 15.71 15.79 -2.91
CA ALA A 127 16.25 14.57 -3.51
C ALA A 127 15.18 13.74 -4.25
N PHE A 128 13.96 13.67 -3.72
CA PHE A 128 12.84 13.01 -4.40
C PHE A 128 12.45 13.74 -5.68
N ASN A 129 12.41 15.10 -5.67
CA ASN A 129 12.18 15.92 -6.87
C ASN A 129 13.28 15.67 -7.92
N GLU A 130 14.55 15.55 -7.53
CA GLU A 130 15.63 15.22 -8.47
C GLU A 130 15.44 13.84 -9.11
N LEU A 131 15.06 12.81 -8.32
CA LEU A 131 14.77 11.47 -8.86
C LEU A 131 13.57 11.49 -9.82
N TYR A 132 12.55 12.30 -9.52
CA TYR A 132 11.40 12.51 -10.39
C TYR A 132 11.81 13.18 -11.71
N ASP A 133 12.60 14.26 -11.67
CA ASP A 133 13.10 14.96 -12.85
C ASP A 133 14.02 14.09 -13.72
N GLN A 134 14.77 13.18 -13.11
CA GLN A 134 15.59 12.18 -13.79
C GLN A 134 14.77 11.04 -14.40
N GLY A 135 13.48 10.93 -14.11
CA GLY A 135 12.60 9.85 -14.56
C GLY A 135 12.91 8.49 -13.90
N LYS A 136 13.53 8.50 -12.71
CA LYS A 136 13.80 7.31 -11.91
C LYS A 136 12.57 6.87 -11.10
N ILE A 137 11.69 7.80 -10.85
CA ILE A 137 10.40 7.59 -10.21
C ILE A 137 9.33 8.35 -10.99
N ASP A 138 8.15 7.78 -11.12
CA ASP A 138 7.04 8.44 -11.81
C ASP A 138 6.18 9.29 -10.86
N ARG A 139 6.19 8.97 -9.54
CA ARG A 139 5.41 9.64 -8.50
C ARG A 139 6.17 9.70 -7.18
N ILE A 140 5.92 10.76 -6.40
CA ILE A 140 6.43 10.93 -5.04
C ILE A 140 5.32 10.58 -4.04
N GLY A 141 5.63 9.73 -3.07
CA GLY A 141 4.75 9.41 -1.95
C GLY A 141 5.41 9.64 -0.60
N VAL A 142 4.57 9.75 0.41
CA VAL A 142 4.98 9.75 1.81
C VAL A 142 4.26 8.63 2.55
N SER A 143 4.80 8.20 3.68
CA SER A 143 4.17 7.16 4.48
C SER A 143 4.26 7.52 5.96
N ASN A 144 3.14 7.31 6.68
CA ASN A 144 3.02 7.63 8.10
C ASN A 144 3.16 9.14 8.42
N PHE A 145 2.75 9.98 7.50
CA PHE A 145 2.67 11.43 7.72
C PHE A 145 1.34 11.79 8.36
N GLU A 146 1.40 12.50 9.48
CA GLU A 146 0.25 13.14 10.11
C GLU A 146 -0.16 14.40 9.29
N PRO A 147 -1.38 14.96 9.47
CA PRO A 147 -1.89 16.05 8.66
C PRO A 147 -0.94 17.25 8.49
N GLU A 148 -0.28 17.70 9.57
CA GLU A 148 0.63 18.83 9.53
C GLU A 148 1.90 18.52 8.72
N GLN A 149 2.45 17.31 8.84
CA GLN A 149 3.62 16.88 8.09
C GLN A 149 3.30 16.69 6.60
N LEU A 150 2.09 16.20 6.29
CA LEU A 150 1.62 16.07 4.91
C LEU A 150 1.48 17.45 4.26
N ALA A 151 0.89 18.43 4.97
CA ALA A 151 0.76 19.79 4.47
C ALA A 151 2.13 20.44 4.20
N GLU A 152 3.10 20.26 5.11
CA GLU A 152 4.49 20.72 4.92
C GLU A 152 5.14 20.07 3.68
N ALA A 153 4.98 18.75 3.52
CA ALA A 153 5.54 18.03 2.37
C ALA A 153 4.93 18.52 1.04
N ILE A 154 3.64 18.79 1.00
CA ILE A 154 2.96 19.36 -0.18
C ILE A 154 3.48 20.76 -0.51
N GLU A 155 3.74 21.61 0.50
CA GLU A 155 4.27 22.96 0.29
C GLU A 155 5.72 22.96 -0.23
N LEU A 156 6.54 22.01 0.24
CA LEU A 156 7.98 21.96 -0.03
C LEU A 156 8.34 21.16 -1.29
N SER A 157 7.47 20.29 -1.77
CA SER A 157 7.75 19.48 -2.96
C SER A 157 7.42 20.21 -4.24
N ASP A 158 8.36 20.23 -5.20
CA ASP A 158 8.12 20.79 -6.53
C ASP A 158 7.17 19.92 -7.37
N ALA A 159 7.30 18.59 -7.25
CA ALA A 159 6.37 17.63 -7.85
C ALA A 159 5.22 17.32 -6.87
N PRO A 160 4.02 16.97 -7.36
CA PRO A 160 2.91 16.64 -6.47
C PRO A 160 3.23 15.45 -5.54
N ILE A 161 2.86 15.55 -4.27
CA ILE A 161 2.80 14.39 -3.38
C ILE A 161 1.58 13.56 -3.81
N PHE A 162 1.85 12.41 -4.41
CA PHE A 162 0.83 11.56 -5.00
C PHE A 162 0.04 10.75 -3.96
N ALA A 163 0.72 10.19 -2.95
CA ALA A 163 0.06 9.31 -1.99
C ALA A 163 0.63 9.45 -0.57
N ASN A 164 -0.23 9.21 0.43
CA ASN A 164 0.17 8.96 1.81
C ASN A 164 -0.23 7.52 2.18
N GLN A 165 0.77 6.67 2.46
CA GLN A 165 0.56 5.30 2.87
C GLN A 165 0.55 5.18 4.39
N VAL A 166 -0.58 4.78 4.98
CA VAL A 166 -0.76 4.74 6.44
C VAL A 166 -1.51 3.48 6.88
N GLU A 167 -1.51 3.17 8.18
CA GLU A 167 -2.38 2.14 8.72
C GLU A 167 -3.84 2.56 8.65
N ILE A 168 -4.64 1.89 7.81
CA ILE A 168 -6.09 2.07 7.76
C ILE A 168 -6.78 0.72 7.68
N HIS A 169 -7.80 0.53 8.51
CA HIS A 169 -8.69 -0.63 8.55
C HIS A 169 -9.92 -0.28 9.39
N PRO A 170 -10.97 -1.10 9.44
CA PRO A 170 -12.19 -0.80 10.19
C PRO A 170 -12.00 -0.43 11.67
N LEU A 171 -10.89 -0.87 12.30
CA LEU A 171 -10.54 -0.53 13.68
C LEU A 171 -9.57 0.67 13.80
N LEU A 172 -9.22 1.33 12.71
CA LEU A 172 -8.42 2.56 12.66
C LEU A 172 -8.75 3.30 11.37
N GLN A 173 -9.82 4.07 11.38
CA GLN A 173 -10.43 4.62 10.17
C GLN A 173 -9.79 5.91 9.66
N GLN A 174 -8.96 6.60 10.50
CA GLN A 174 -8.17 7.78 10.09
C GLN A 174 -9.00 8.92 9.47
N GLU A 175 -10.18 9.23 10.01
CA GLU A 175 -11.14 10.17 9.41
C GLU A 175 -10.51 11.54 9.08
N GLU A 176 -9.81 12.17 10.03
CA GLU A 176 -9.17 13.47 9.83
C GLU A 176 -8.14 13.42 8.70
N LEU A 177 -7.31 12.38 8.66
CA LEU A 177 -6.30 12.22 7.61
C LEU A 177 -6.93 11.97 6.24
N ARG A 178 -8.05 11.24 6.19
CA ARG A 178 -8.82 11.01 4.96
C ARG A 178 -9.36 12.32 4.40
N GLU A 179 -9.89 13.21 5.26
CA GLU A 179 -10.37 14.54 4.85
C GLU A 179 -9.23 15.39 4.30
N VAL A 180 -8.10 15.45 5.00
CA VAL A 180 -6.92 16.23 4.56
C VAL A 180 -6.37 15.71 3.23
N CYS A 181 -6.25 14.39 3.06
CA CYS A 181 -5.79 13.82 1.80
C CYS A 181 -6.74 14.14 0.64
N ALA A 182 -8.06 14.07 0.87
CA ALA A 182 -9.06 14.42 -0.14
C ALA A 182 -9.02 15.91 -0.53
N ASP A 183 -8.80 16.81 0.43
CA ASP A 183 -8.70 18.27 0.18
C ASP A 183 -7.46 18.65 -0.65
N HIS A 184 -6.43 17.79 -0.68
CA HIS A 184 -5.17 18.03 -1.37
C HIS A 184 -4.93 17.12 -2.59
N ASP A 185 -5.94 16.33 -3.01
CA ASP A 185 -5.82 15.34 -4.09
C ASP A 185 -4.68 14.31 -3.85
N VAL A 186 -4.44 13.93 -2.58
CA VAL A 186 -3.46 12.91 -2.19
C VAL A 186 -4.15 11.56 -2.02
N GLU A 187 -3.66 10.55 -2.72
CA GLU A 187 -4.20 9.19 -2.64
C GLU A 187 -3.87 8.54 -1.29
N LEU A 188 -4.84 7.84 -0.70
CA LEU A 188 -4.60 7.04 0.49
C LEU A 188 -4.31 5.58 0.16
N VAL A 189 -3.24 5.06 0.75
CA VAL A 189 -2.85 3.66 0.65
C VAL A 189 -2.84 3.02 2.03
N ALA A 190 -3.71 2.03 2.23
CA ALA A 190 -3.87 1.33 3.49
C ALA A 190 -2.89 0.16 3.60
N TYR A 191 -1.89 0.28 4.47
CA TYR A 191 -1.16 -0.89 4.94
C TYR A 191 -1.86 -1.54 6.15
N SER A 192 -1.57 -2.81 6.44
CA SER A 192 -2.28 -3.61 7.45
C SER A 192 -3.81 -3.55 7.32
N PRO A 193 -4.39 -3.61 6.11
CA PRO A 193 -5.82 -3.37 5.87
C PRO A 193 -6.74 -4.39 6.56
N LEU A 194 -6.17 -5.47 7.08
CA LEU A 194 -6.85 -6.52 7.84
C LEU A 194 -6.55 -6.45 9.35
N ALA A 195 -6.05 -5.32 9.86
CA ALA A 195 -5.65 -5.14 11.27
C ALA A 195 -4.78 -6.29 11.80
N ARG A 196 -3.89 -6.86 10.96
CA ARG A 196 -3.07 -8.06 11.27
C ARG A 196 -3.89 -9.28 11.68
N GLY A 197 -5.14 -9.39 11.24
CA GLY A 197 -6.05 -10.50 11.51
C GLY A 197 -7.18 -10.18 12.47
N GLU A 198 -7.15 -9.05 13.19
CA GLU A 198 -8.21 -8.70 14.15
C GLU A 198 -9.59 -8.46 13.50
N VAL A 199 -9.62 -8.11 12.19
CA VAL A 199 -10.90 -7.98 11.47
C VAL A 199 -11.71 -9.27 11.44
N PHE A 200 -11.06 -10.43 11.66
CA PHE A 200 -11.73 -11.73 11.69
C PHE A 200 -12.53 -11.97 12.98
N ASP A 201 -12.25 -11.22 14.03
CA ASP A 201 -12.90 -11.33 15.34
C ASP A 201 -13.84 -10.12 15.63
N VAL A 202 -14.16 -9.32 14.61
CA VAL A 202 -15.09 -8.17 14.71
C VAL A 202 -16.50 -8.62 14.38
N PRO A 203 -17.46 -8.63 15.33
CA PRO A 203 -18.79 -9.21 15.14
C PRO A 203 -19.58 -8.59 13.98
N GLU A 204 -19.45 -7.28 13.77
CA GLU A 204 -20.10 -6.55 12.68
C GLU A 204 -19.59 -7.03 11.32
N ILE A 205 -18.26 -7.21 11.20
CA ILE A 205 -17.60 -7.68 9.97
C ILE A 205 -17.90 -9.17 9.73
N GLU A 206 -17.86 -10.01 10.79
CA GLU A 206 -18.23 -11.43 10.70
C GLU A 206 -19.68 -11.59 10.22
N SER A 207 -20.62 -10.81 10.78
CA SER A 207 -22.03 -10.89 10.40
C SER A 207 -22.24 -10.52 8.93
N ILE A 208 -21.60 -9.45 8.45
CA ILE A 208 -21.68 -9.04 7.05
C ILE A 208 -21.04 -10.10 6.13
N ALA A 209 -19.89 -10.65 6.54
CA ALA A 209 -19.20 -11.70 5.79
C ALA A 209 -20.05 -12.97 5.64
N ASP A 210 -20.73 -13.39 6.71
CA ASP A 210 -21.65 -14.53 6.71
C ASP A 210 -22.84 -14.30 5.78
N ASP A 211 -23.42 -13.10 5.79
CA ASP A 211 -24.57 -12.74 4.94
C ASP A 211 -24.20 -12.75 3.44
N HIS A 212 -22.96 -12.32 3.13
CA HIS A 212 -22.41 -12.36 1.76
C HIS A 212 -21.83 -13.72 1.36
N GLY A 213 -21.56 -14.61 2.32
CA GLY A 213 -20.89 -15.90 2.10
C GLY A 213 -19.42 -15.76 1.67
N VAL A 214 -18.73 -14.75 2.21
CA VAL A 214 -17.33 -14.39 1.91
C VAL A 214 -16.49 -14.32 3.20
N SER A 215 -15.19 -14.07 3.08
CA SER A 215 -14.33 -13.91 4.26
C SER A 215 -14.42 -12.48 4.84
N PRO A 216 -14.19 -12.30 6.17
CA PRO A 216 -14.04 -10.98 6.79
C PRO A 216 -12.96 -10.12 6.12
N ALA A 217 -11.90 -10.75 5.57
CA ALA A 217 -10.88 -10.04 4.79
C ALA A 217 -11.49 -9.35 3.57
N GLN A 218 -12.37 -10.04 2.84
CA GLN A 218 -13.02 -9.46 1.67
C GLN A 218 -13.93 -8.28 2.03
N ILE A 219 -14.60 -8.34 3.18
CA ILE A 219 -15.44 -7.23 3.68
C ILE A 219 -14.57 -6.01 4.01
N SER A 220 -13.48 -6.19 4.76
CA SER A 220 -12.56 -5.10 5.09
C SER A 220 -11.96 -4.44 3.84
N LEU A 221 -11.54 -5.22 2.85
CA LEU A 221 -11.00 -4.71 1.59
C LEU A 221 -12.08 -4.02 0.72
N ALA A 222 -13.32 -4.53 0.72
CA ALA A 222 -14.45 -3.90 0.03
C ALA A 222 -14.83 -2.56 0.66
N TRP A 223 -14.79 -2.47 2.00
CA TRP A 223 -15.00 -1.23 2.75
C TRP A 223 -13.94 -0.16 2.40
N LEU A 224 -12.64 -0.52 2.39
CA LEU A 224 -11.58 0.39 1.97
C LEU A 224 -11.79 0.90 0.55
N ARG A 225 -12.12 0.01 -0.38
CA ARG A 225 -12.40 0.37 -1.77
C ARG A 225 -13.63 1.29 -1.89
N HIS A 226 -14.67 1.09 -1.09
CA HIS A 226 -15.84 1.98 -1.05
C HIS A 226 -15.44 3.42 -0.69
N HIS A 227 -14.52 3.57 0.26
CA HIS A 227 -13.98 4.88 0.66
C HIS A 227 -12.89 5.44 -0.28
N GLY A 228 -12.65 4.83 -1.43
CA GLY A 228 -11.62 5.27 -2.38
C GLY A 228 -10.19 5.00 -1.92
N ILE A 229 -9.97 4.12 -0.95
CA ILE A 229 -8.66 3.83 -0.35
C ILE A 229 -8.06 2.59 -1.02
N THR A 230 -6.85 2.72 -1.54
CA THR A 230 -6.06 1.60 -2.07
C THR A 230 -5.59 0.72 -0.92
N ALA A 231 -5.77 -0.60 -1.03
CA ALA A 231 -5.35 -1.54 -0.01
C ALA A 231 -4.19 -2.43 -0.48
N ILE A 232 -3.18 -2.65 0.39
CA ILE A 232 -2.02 -3.51 0.11
C ILE A 232 -1.89 -4.64 1.15
N PRO A 233 -2.87 -5.57 1.22
CA PRO A 233 -2.78 -6.70 2.13
C PRO A 233 -1.54 -7.55 1.83
N LYS A 234 -0.84 -7.98 2.89
CA LYS A 234 0.24 -8.95 2.77
C LYS A 234 -0.33 -10.35 2.69
N ALA A 235 0.07 -11.12 1.67
CA ALA A 235 -0.24 -12.54 1.57
C ALA A 235 0.95 -13.32 0.98
N THR A 236 1.21 -14.53 1.51
CA THR A 236 2.27 -15.43 1.03
C THR A 236 1.73 -16.71 0.43
N SER A 237 0.51 -17.12 0.77
CA SER A 237 -0.14 -18.28 0.20
C SER A 237 -1.02 -17.88 -0.99
N GLY A 238 -1.03 -18.72 -2.05
CA GLY A 238 -1.91 -18.49 -3.19
C GLY A 238 -3.41 -18.51 -2.83
N GLU A 239 -3.79 -19.15 -1.72
CA GLU A 239 -5.16 -19.12 -1.18
C GLU A 239 -5.53 -17.71 -0.69
N HIS A 240 -4.73 -17.11 0.19
CA HIS A 240 -4.98 -15.76 0.71
C HIS A 240 -4.85 -14.69 -0.39
N ILE A 241 -3.93 -14.85 -1.36
CA ILE A 241 -3.80 -13.94 -2.51
C ILE A 241 -5.11 -13.92 -3.31
N ARG A 242 -5.67 -15.10 -3.61
CA ARG A 242 -6.93 -15.22 -4.34
C ARG A 242 -8.14 -14.79 -3.52
N ASP A 243 -8.15 -15.07 -2.20
CA ASP A 243 -9.22 -14.61 -1.30
C ASP A 243 -9.28 -13.07 -1.24
N ASN A 244 -8.13 -12.42 -1.05
CA ASN A 244 -8.05 -10.96 -1.11
C ASN A 244 -8.48 -10.39 -2.48
N TRP A 245 -8.07 -11.03 -3.58
CA TRP A 245 -8.49 -10.63 -4.93
C TRP A 245 -9.99 -10.71 -5.13
N ALA A 246 -10.62 -11.75 -4.60
CA ALA A 246 -12.06 -11.95 -4.71
C ALA A 246 -12.88 -10.83 -4.02
N SER A 247 -12.27 -10.02 -3.14
CA SER A 247 -12.89 -8.82 -2.56
C SER A 247 -13.38 -7.82 -3.61
N LEU A 248 -12.77 -7.83 -4.81
CA LEU A 248 -13.18 -6.96 -5.92
C LEU A 248 -14.60 -7.23 -6.41
N SER A 249 -15.12 -8.43 -6.17
CA SER A 249 -16.48 -8.83 -6.53
C SER A 249 -17.52 -8.52 -5.42
N VAL A 250 -17.07 -8.09 -4.24
CA VAL A 250 -17.95 -7.76 -3.12
C VAL A 250 -18.41 -6.31 -3.22
N SER A 251 -19.73 -6.10 -3.17
CA SER A 251 -20.32 -4.76 -3.09
C SER A 251 -21.10 -4.65 -1.80
N LEU A 252 -20.71 -3.72 -0.94
CA LEU A 252 -21.40 -3.42 0.31
C LEU A 252 -22.52 -2.41 0.08
N SER A 253 -23.65 -2.59 0.77
CA SER A 253 -24.72 -1.61 0.82
C SER A 253 -24.36 -0.44 1.74
N ASP A 254 -25.03 0.71 1.58
CA ASP A 254 -24.85 1.87 2.45
C ASP A 254 -25.05 1.52 3.94
N ALA A 255 -26.01 0.63 4.26
CA ALA A 255 -26.26 0.21 5.64
C ALA A 255 -25.13 -0.65 6.24
N GLU A 256 -24.46 -1.46 5.42
CA GLU A 256 -23.28 -2.24 5.84
C GLU A 256 -22.06 -1.33 6.02
N ILE A 257 -21.89 -0.34 5.14
CA ILE A 257 -20.86 0.70 5.29
C ILE A 257 -21.09 1.47 6.59
N ASP A 258 -22.30 1.99 6.82
CA ASP A 258 -22.67 2.71 8.05
C ASP A 258 -22.42 1.85 9.30
N THR A 259 -22.63 0.53 9.21
CA THR A 259 -22.38 -0.40 10.32
C THR A 259 -20.87 -0.49 10.61
N ILE A 260 -20.02 -0.61 9.58
CA ILE A 260 -18.56 -0.66 9.75
C ILE A 260 -18.03 0.70 10.22
N ASP A 261 -18.51 1.80 9.64
CA ASP A 261 -18.10 3.17 10.02
C ASP A 261 -18.48 3.50 11.47
N SER A 262 -19.53 2.86 12.02
CA SER A 262 -19.94 3.04 13.42
C SER A 262 -19.10 2.26 14.45
N ILE A 263 -18.09 1.50 14.03
CA ILE A 263 -17.21 0.78 14.95
C ILE A 263 -16.36 1.80 15.75
N GLU A 264 -16.66 1.93 17.05
CA GLU A 264 -15.98 2.90 17.93
C GLU A 264 -14.58 2.44 18.40
N THR A 265 -14.26 1.16 18.22
CA THR A 265 -12.96 0.61 18.64
C THR A 265 -11.84 1.21 17.78
N THR A 266 -10.88 1.86 18.43
CA THR A 266 -9.66 2.35 17.78
C THR A 266 -8.47 1.53 18.24
N ASP A 267 -7.79 0.86 17.31
CA ASP A 267 -6.71 -0.09 17.59
C ASP A 267 -5.60 0.02 16.56
N ARG A 268 -4.54 0.78 16.89
CA ARG A 268 -3.33 0.90 16.07
C ARG A 268 -2.43 -0.31 16.28
N ARG A 269 -2.07 -1.01 15.20
CA ARG A 269 -1.22 -2.21 15.20
C ARG A 269 0.25 -1.94 14.91
N VAL A 270 0.55 -0.80 14.33
CA VAL A 270 1.91 -0.36 14.00
C VAL A 270 2.22 0.89 14.81
N ASP A 271 2.93 0.71 15.91
CA ASP A 271 3.24 1.78 16.87
C ASP A 271 4.72 1.71 17.30
N PRO A 272 5.68 2.05 16.41
CA PRO A 272 7.07 2.11 16.77
C PRO A 272 7.38 3.38 17.59
N ASP A 273 8.37 3.33 18.48
CA ASP A 273 8.77 4.45 19.34
C ASP A 273 9.07 5.75 18.56
N PHE A 274 9.41 5.65 17.28
CA PHE A 274 9.68 6.78 16.38
C PHE A 274 8.45 7.20 15.55
N GLY A 275 7.29 6.64 15.80
CA GLY A 275 6.05 7.04 15.14
C GLY A 275 5.72 8.51 15.40
N PRO A 276 5.28 9.30 14.39
CA PRO A 276 5.05 10.74 14.56
C PRO A 276 3.98 11.06 15.59
N TRP A 277 3.03 10.17 15.80
CA TRP A 277 1.99 10.30 16.83
C TRP A 277 2.50 10.08 18.28
N ASN A 278 3.77 9.71 18.46
CA ASN A 278 4.40 9.51 19.77
C ASN A 278 5.25 10.71 20.23
N ASN A 279 5.28 11.81 19.49
CA ASN A 279 6.09 13.01 19.76
C ASN A 279 5.28 14.11 20.44
#